data_8498dbe48c36c5fa67fe69e5ddf6a9c7
#
_entry.id   8498dbe48c36c5fa67fe69e5ddf6a9c7
#
_cell.length_a   1.000
_cell.length_b   1.000
_cell.length_c   1.000
_cell.angle_alpha   90.00
_cell.angle_beta   90.00
_cell.angle_gamma   90.00
#
_symmetry.space_group_name_H-M   'P 1'
#
loop_
_entity.id
_entity.type
_entity.pdbx_description
1 polymer ?
#
loop_
_entity_poly.entity_id
_entity_poly.type
_entity_poly.pdbx_seq_one_letter_code
_entity_poly.pdbx_strand_id
1 'polypeptide(L)'
;GFGNWLPALLSGQGASITHSLLYAFFITLAYPLGCLFCTRFVHRFENKWQIVLSALMTVIFGTLFALQNSPILLVICGFMITWSNAWLTISYHAYQAEVFPTHIRARAVGFCYSFSRLSTAVTSILIGIILQYAGTPGVISFIVVSMLMVMLSVGIFGPRTRGIRLENI
;
A
#
# COMPACT_ATOMS: atom_id res chain seq x y z
N GLY A 1 -6.44 1.06 -3.69
CA GLY A 1 -6.24 -0.16 -4.33
C GLY A 1 -6.82 -1.38 -3.65
N PHE A 2 -6.01 -2.10 -2.88
CA PHE A 2 -6.38 -3.42 -2.32
C PHE A 2 -7.68 -3.40 -1.51
N GLY A 3 -7.88 -2.42 -0.62
CA GLY A 3 -9.06 -2.38 0.24
C GLY A 3 -10.39 -2.27 -0.51
N ASN A 4 -10.42 -1.61 -1.65
CA ASN A 4 -11.65 -1.46 -2.44
C ASN A 4 -12.06 -2.76 -3.15
N TRP A 5 -11.09 -3.61 -3.47
CA TRP A 5 -11.30 -4.87 -4.17
C TRP A 5 -11.35 -6.09 -3.25
N LEU A 6 -11.06 -5.89 -1.97
CA LEU A 6 -10.99 -6.98 -0.99
C LEU A 6 -12.26 -7.84 -0.92
N PRO A 7 -13.50 -7.27 -0.86
CA PRO A 7 -14.71 -8.09 -0.86
C PRO A 7 -14.87 -8.93 -2.13
N ALA A 8 -14.51 -8.35 -3.29
CA ALA A 8 -14.57 -9.07 -4.57
C ALA A 8 -13.53 -10.21 -4.64
N LEU A 9 -12.33 -9.98 -4.12
CA LEU A 9 -11.27 -10.99 -4.06
C LEU A 9 -11.66 -12.16 -3.15
N LEU A 10 -12.27 -11.87 -1.99
CA LEU A 10 -12.73 -12.88 -1.06
C LEU A 10 -13.92 -13.68 -1.60
N SER A 11 -14.86 -13.01 -2.27
CA SER A 11 -15.99 -13.68 -2.93
C SER A 11 -15.52 -14.60 -4.07
N GLY A 12 -14.50 -14.20 -4.80
CA GLY A 12 -13.88 -15.02 -5.86
C GLY A 12 -13.21 -16.29 -5.33
N GLN A 13 -12.91 -16.37 -4.05
CA GLN A 13 -12.37 -17.57 -3.38
C GLN A 13 -13.44 -18.45 -2.72
N GLY A 14 -14.73 -18.22 -3.03
CA GLY A 14 -15.84 -19.05 -2.59
C GLY A 14 -16.47 -18.68 -1.25
N ALA A 15 -16.11 -17.53 -0.67
CA ALA A 15 -16.76 -17.01 0.52
C ALA A 15 -18.15 -16.42 0.19
N SER A 16 -19.14 -16.59 1.09
CA SER A 16 -20.42 -15.91 0.95
C SER A 16 -20.26 -14.40 1.06
N ILE A 17 -21.18 -13.62 0.48
CA ILE A 17 -21.13 -12.15 0.52
C ILE A 17 -21.04 -11.63 1.96
N THR A 18 -21.84 -12.18 2.88
CA THR A 18 -21.87 -11.78 4.29
C THR A 18 -20.53 -12.06 4.96
N HIS A 19 -19.94 -13.23 4.76
CA HIS A 19 -18.63 -13.58 5.31
C HIS A 19 -17.51 -12.73 4.69
N SER A 20 -17.58 -12.44 3.39
CA SER A 20 -16.62 -11.57 2.72
C SER A 20 -16.63 -10.17 3.30
N LEU A 21 -17.78 -9.61 3.57
CA LEU A 21 -17.92 -8.28 4.20
C LEU A 21 -17.41 -8.26 5.64
N LEU A 22 -17.67 -9.32 6.41
CA LEU A 22 -17.19 -9.46 7.78
C LEU A 22 -15.65 -9.58 7.82
N TYR A 23 -15.06 -10.36 6.93
CA TYR A 23 -13.61 -10.46 6.80
C TYR A 23 -12.99 -9.13 6.35
N ALA A 24 -13.62 -8.44 5.40
CA ALA A 24 -13.19 -7.13 4.96
C ALA A 24 -13.23 -6.10 6.11
N PHE A 25 -14.23 -6.15 6.97
CA PHE A 25 -14.34 -5.30 8.15
C PHE A 25 -13.13 -5.49 9.09
N PHE A 26 -12.82 -6.73 9.46
CA PHE A 26 -11.68 -7.02 10.33
C PHE A 26 -10.34 -6.62 9.68
N ILE A 27 -10.18 -6.87 8.40
CA ILE A 27 -8.98 -6.50 7.66
C ILE A 27 -8.82 -4.97 7.59
N THR A 28 -9.91 -4.24 7.34
CA THR A 28 -9.89 -2.78 7.26
C THR A 28 -9.59 -2.13 8.60
N LEU A 29 -9.94 -2.77 9.72
CA LEU A 29 -9.61 -2.29 11.06
C LEU A 29 -8.09 -2.19 11.30
N ALA A 30 -7.29 -2.93 10.54
CA ALA A 30 -5.83 -2.80 10.56
C ALA A 30 -5.34 -1.41 10.14
N TYR A 31 -6.10 -0.68 9.33
CA TYR A 31 -5.66 0.62 8.82
C TYR A 31 -5.50 1.67 9.92
N PRO A 32 -6.52 1.98 10.74
CA PRO A 32 -6.37 2.94 11.84
C PRO A 32 -5.34 2.48 12.88
N LEU A 33 -5.28 1.18 13.19
CA LEU A 33 -4.28 0.64 14.10
C LEU A 33 -2.86 0.81 13.54
N GLY A 34 -2.65 0.53 12.26
CA GLY A 34 -1.39 0.75 11.57
C GLY A 34 -0.96 2.22 11.59
N CYS A 35 -1.90 3.15 11.39
CA CYS A 35 -1.64 4.58 11.47
C CYS A 35 -1.17 4.99 12.87
N LEU A 36 -1.85 4.56 13.92
CA LEU A 36 -1.47 4.85 15.31
C LEU A 36 -0.09 4.30 15.66
N PHE A 37 0.20 3.08 15.23
CA PHE A 37 1.51 2.46 15.45
C PHE A 37 2.61 3.20 14.70
N CYS A 38 2.35 3.59 13.46
CA CYS A 38 3.32 4.27 12.61
C CYS A 38 3.73 5.63 13.18
N THR A 39 2.81 6.41 13.76
CA THR A 39 3.12 7.71 14.35
C THR A 39 4.19 7.63 15.44
N ARG A 40 4.27 6.49 16.14
CA ARG A 40 5.27 6.26 17.18
C ARG A 40 6.66 5.96 16.63
N PHE A 41 6.75 5.37 15.43
CA PHE A 41 7.98 4.88 14.85
C PHE A 41 8.52 5.73 13.70
N VAL A 42 7.68 6.57 13.10
CA VAL A 42 8.02 7.41 11.93
C VAL A 42 9.28 8.26 12.16
N HIS A 43 9.47 8.75 13.38
CA HIS A 43 10.64 9.60 13.72
C HIS A 43 11.92 8.83 14.03
N ARG A 44 11.85 7.50 14.19
CA ARG A 44 13.02 6.69 14.56
C ARG A 44 13.82 6.19 13.37
N PHE A 45 13.16 5.96 12.24
CA PHE A 45 13.78 5.41 11.04
C PHE A 45 13.66 6.39 9.88
N GLU A 46 14.59 6.31 8.93
CA GLU A 46 14.56 7.07 7.69
C GLU A 46 13.32 6.67 6.86
N ASN A 47 12.52 7.64 6.42
CA ASN A 47 11.27 7.41 5.70
C ASN A 47 11.45 6.60 4.41
N LYS A 48 12.61 6.76 3.74
CA LYS A 48 12.98 5.95 2.57
C LYS A 48 12.96 4.45 2.87
N TRP A 49 13.63 4.04 3.94
CA TRP A 49 13.71 2.63 4.32
C TRP A 49 12.40 2.08 4.85
N GLN A 50 11.58 2.92 5.48
CA GLN A 50 10.24 2.55 5.90
C GLN A 50 9.34 2.24 4.69
N ILE A 51 9.44 3.01 3.61
CA ILE A 51 8.72 2.75 2.35
C ILE A 51 9.17 1.40 1.76
N VAL A 52 10.47 1.15 1.68
CA VAL A 52 11.01 -0.11 1.16
C VAL A 52 10.57 -1.30 2.00
N LEU A 53 10.63 -1.20 3.32
CA LEU A 53 10.24 -2.27 4.24
C LEU A 53 8.74 -2.58 4.16
N SER A 54 7.90 -1.55 4.15
CA SER A 54 6.44 -1.72 4.06
C SER A 54 6.02 -2.28 2.69
N ALA A 55 6.67 -1.86 1.61
CA ALA A 55 6.46 -2.44 0.29
C ALA A 55 6.86 -3.92 0.25
N LEU A 56 8.00 -4.28 0.84
CA LEU A 56 8.45 -5.67 0.95
C LEU A 56 7.46 -6.53 1.76
N MET A 57 6.98 -6.03 2.90
CA MET A 57 5.94 -6.72 3.68
C MET A 57 4.66 -6.93 2.86
N THR A 58 4.24 -5.93 2.10
CA THR A 58 3.06 -6.05 1.22
C THR A 58 3.26 -7.13 0.16
N VAL A 59 4.45 -7.24 -0.43
CA VAL A 59 4.80 -8.30 -1.40
C VAL A 59 4.72 -9.68 -0.76
N ILE A 60 5.33 -9.87 0.41
CA ILE A 60 5.37 -11.15 1.12
C ILE A 60 3.95 -11.59 1.50
N PHE A 61 3.20 -10.74 2.18
CA PHE A 61 1.84 -11.09 2.61
C PHE A 61 0.85 -11.14 1.44
N GLY A 62 1.07 -10.39 0.37
CA GLY A 62 0.28 -10.47 -0.86
C GLY A 62 0.44 -11.81 -1.57
N THR A 63 1.65 -12.33 -1.67
CA THR A 63 1.91 -13.66 -2.23
C THR A 63 1.33 -14.77 -1.35
N LEU A 64 1.49 -14.65 -0.02
CA LEU A 64 0.87 -15.59 0.90
C LEU A 64 -0.66 -15.56 0.82
N PHE A 65 -1.26 -14.38 0.69
CA PHE A 65 -2.71 -14.24 0.50
C PHE A 65 -3.20 -14.98 -0.76
N ALA A 66 -2.44 -14.90 -1.85
CA ALA A 66 -2.78 -15.59 -3.11
C ALA A 66 -2.69 -17.11 -3.00
N LEU A 67 -1.81 -17.64 -2.15
CA LEU A 67 -1.57 -19.08 -2.01
C LEU A 67 -2.45 -19.76 -0.94
N GLN A 68 -3.12 -18.98 -0.10
CA GLN A 68 -3.91 -19.51 1.01
C GLN A 68 -5.37 -19.77 0.62
N ASN A 69 -5.88 -20.91 1.08
CA ASN A 69 -7.29 -21.29 0.96
C ASN A 69 -8.03 -21.27 2.32
N SER A 70 -7.30 -21.13 3.43
CA SER A 70 -7.90 -21.08 4.76
C SER A 70 -8.47 -19.70 5.07
N PRO A 71 -9.76 -19.56 5.49
CA PRO A 71 -10.38 -18.26 5.79
C PRO A 71 -9.63 -17.45 6.86
N ILE A 72 -9.12 -18.14 7.88
CA ILE A 72 -8.40 -17.48 9.00
C ILE A 72 -7.07 -16.90 8.51
N LEU A 73 -6.32 -17.65 7.71
CA LEU A 73 -5.05 -17.19 7.16
C LEU A 73 -5.26 -16.06 6.15
N LEU A 74 -6.34 -16.08 5.38
CA LEU A 74 -6.72 -14.99 4.48
C LEU A 74 -6.96 -13.68 5.25
N VAL A 75 -7.67 -13.75 6.38
CA VAL A 75 -7.91 -12.58 7.22
C VAL A 75 -6.60 -12.05 7.82
N ILE A 76 -5.74 -12.93 8.31
CA ILE A 76 -4.43 -12.54 8.89
C ILE A 76 -3.54 -11.90 7.82
N CYS A 77 -3.40 -12.51 6.66
CA CYS A 77 -2.60 -11.95 5.56
C CYS A 77 -3.18 -10.62 5.08
N GLY A 78 -4.50 -10.52 4.91
CA GLY A 78 -5.18 -9.29 4.54
C GLY A 78 -5.00 -8.17 5.58
N PHE A 79 -5.06 -8.50 6.86
CA PHE A 79 -4.78 -7.59 7.97
C PHE A 79 -3.34 -7.04 7.87
N MET A 80 -2.36 -7.91 7.65
CA MET A 80 -0.95 -7.51 7.52
C MET A 80 -0.68 -6.69 6.27
N ILE A 81 -1.34 -6.98 5.14
CA ILE A 81 -1.25 -6.16 3.93
C ILE A 81 -1.82 -4.75 4.20
N THR A 82 -2.97 -4.66 4.85
CA THR A 82 -3.61 -3.37 5.16
C THR A 82 -2.79 -2.56 6.15
N TRP A 83 -2.22 -3.21 7.15
CA TRP A 83 -1.29 -2.61 8.11
C TRP A 83 -0.06 -2.03 7.39
N SER A 84 0.58 -2.83 6.55
CA SER A 84 1.76 -2.41 5.77
C SER A 84 1.43 -1.26 4.82
N ASN A 85 0.23 -1.27 4.23
CA ASN A 85 -0.24 -0.22 3.35
C ASN A 85 -0.49 1.11 4.09
N ALA A 86 -1.04 1.06 5.31
CA ALA A 86 -1.18 2.23 6.17
C ALA A 86 0.20 2.83 6.52
N TRP A 87 1.15 1.99 6.88
CA TRP A 87 2.52 2.40 7.15
C TRP A 87 3.18 3.02 5.91
N LEU A 88 3.06 2.37 4.75
CA LEU A 88 3.55 2.89 3.47
C LEU A 88 2.99 4.28 3.17
N THR A 89 1.69 4.48 3.35
CA THR A 89 1.00 5.74 3.06
C THR A 89 1.55 6.88 3.93
N ILE A 90 1.69 6.66 5.24
CA ILE A 90 2.21 7.68 6.16
C ILE A 90 3.67 8.00 5.84
N SER A 91 4.52 6.98 5.67
CA SER A 91 5.93 7.16 5.34
C SER A 91 6.12 7.87 4.00
N TYR A 92 5.26 7.58 3.01
CA TYR A 92 5.28 8.23 1.72
C TYR A 92 4.94 9.72 1.81
N HIS A 93 3.89 10.08 2.56
CA HIS A 93 3.54 11.50 2.75
C HIS A 93 4.60 12.25 3.54
N ALA A 94 5.18 11.64 4.58
CA ALA A 94 6.29 12.22 5.32
C ALA A 94 7.52 12.43 4.42
N TYR A 95 7.84 11.44 3.59
CA TYR A 95 8.94 11.53 2.63
C TYR A 95 8.73 12.64 1.59
N GLN A 96 7.52 12.79 1.05
CA GLN A 96 7.20 13.90 0.15
C GLN A 96 7.40 15.26 0.81
N ALA A 97 7.00 15.39 2.09
CA ALA A 97 7.17 16.64 2.83
C ALA A 97 8.65 17.00 3.10
N GLU A 98 9.53 16.00 3.16
CA GLU A 98 10.97 16.16 3.36
C GLU A 98 11.73 16.43 2.05
N VAL A 99 11.31 15.84 0.94
CA VAL A 99 12.00 15.99 -0.36
C VAL A 99 11.74 17.35 -1.01
N PHE A 100 10.53 17.90 -0.86
CA PHE A 100 10.18 19.15 -1.53
C PHE A 100 10.47 20.38 -0.64
N PRO A 101 11.16 21.42 -1.18
CA PRO A 101 11.37 22.69 -0.51
C PRO A 101 10.06 23.36 -0.11
N THR A 102 10.06 24.10 1.00
CA THR A 102 8.85 24.71 1.59
C THR A 102 8.06 25.59 0.63
N HIS A 103 8.73 26.35 -0.22
CA HIS A 103 8.10 27.30 -1.13
C HIS A 103 7.33 26.66 -2.29
N ILE A 104 7.67 25.43 -2.70
CA ILE A 104 6.97 24.71 -3.77
C ILE A 104 6.24 23.46 -3.27
N ARG A 105 6.41 23.09 -2.00
CA ARG A 105 5.90 21.84 -1.41
C ARG A 105 4.41 21.61 -1.70
N ALA A 106 3.57 22.61 -1.45
CA ALA A 106 2.13 22.50 -1.64
C ALA A 106 1.77 22.19 -3.10
N ARG A 107 2.42 22.85 -4.07
CA ARG A 107 2.20 22.63 -5.51
C ARG A 107 2.72 21.24 -5.94
N ALA A 108 3.91 20.86 -5.52
CA ALA A 108 4.52 19.59 -5.86
C ALA A 108 3.73 18.41 -5.28
N VAL A 109 3.35 18.47 -4.02
CA VAL A 109 2.53 17.43 -3.37
C VAL A 109 1.15 17.35 -4.01
N GLY A 110 0.50 18.50 -4.31
CA GLY A 110 -0.79 18.55 -5.00
C GLY A 110 -0.73 17.92 -6.39
N PHE A 111 0.33 18.19 -7.16
CA PHE A 111 0.55 17.58 -8.47
C PHE A 111 0.73 16.07 -8.37
N CYS A 112 1.61 15.59 -7.48
CA CYS A 112 1.81 14.17 -7.22
C CYS A 112 0.50 13.47 -6.79
N TYR A 113 -0.29 14.12 -5.95
CA TYR A 113 -1.56 13.59 -5.50
C TYR A 113 -2.59 13.49 -6.63
N SER A 114 -2.66 14.49 -7.51
CA SER A 114 -3.53 14.48 -8.68
C SER A 114 -3.18 13.33 -9.64
N PHE A 115 -1.89 13.14 -9.90
CA PHE A 115 -1.38 12.01 -10.69
C PHE A 115 -1.71 10.66 -10.05
N SER A 116 -1.57 10.56 -8.73
CA SER A 116 -1.94 9.35 -7.98
C SER A 116 -3.43 9.02 -8.11
N ARG A 117 -4.31 10.04 -8.09
CA ARG A 117 -5.76 9.84 -8.29
C ARG A 117 -6.09 9.39 -9.70
N LEU A 118 -5.49 10.00 -10.70
CA LEU A 118 -5.64 9.58 -12.09
C LEU A 118 -5.17 8.14 -12.31
N SER A 119 -4.00 7.80 -11.77
CA SER A 119 -3.45 6.45 -11.79
C SER A 119 -4.39 5.45 -11.10
N THR A 120 -5.02 5.82 -9.98
CA THR A 120 -5.99 4.97 -9.28
C THR A 120 -7.20 4.66 -10.15
N ALA A 121 -7.72 5.65 -10.89
CA ALA A 121 -8.85 5.43 -11.80
C ALA A 121 -8.49 4.43 -12.92
N VAL A 122 -7.34 4.61 -13.57
CA VAL A 122 -6.84 3.68 -14.60
C VAL A 122 -6.59 2.29 -14.02
N THR A 123 -5.96 2.21 -12.86
CA THR A 123 -5.66 0.95 -12.18
C THR A 123 -6.94 0.20 -11.80
N SER A 124 -8.02 0.89 -11.42
CA SER A 124 -9.31 0.24 -11.11
C SER A 124 -9.88 -0.47 -12.33
N ILE A 125 -9.79 0.12 -13.51
CA ILE A 125 -10.23 -0.51 -14.76
C ILE A 125 -9.35 -1.72 -15.08
N LEU A 126 -8.03 -1.57 -14.97
CA LEU A 126 -7.09 -2.67 -15.20
C LEU A 126 -7.32 -3.85 -14.27
N ILE A 127 -7.55 -3.60 -12.98
CA ILE A 127 -7.85 -4.65 -12.00
C ILE A 127 -9.15 -5.36 -12.37
N GLY A 128 -10.19 -4.62 -12.79
CA GLY A 128 -11.44 -5.23 -13.25
C GLY A 128 -11.24 -6.17 -14.43
N ILE A 129 -10.45 -5.77 -15.41
CA ILE A 129 -10.10 -6.60 -16.58
C ILE A 129 -9.29 -7.83 -16.16
N ILE A 130 -8.25 -7.63 -15.36
CA ILE A 130 -7.38 -8.73 -14.88
C ILE A 130 -8.19 -9.73 -14.05
N LEU A 131 -9.12 -9.27 -13.23
CA LEU A 131 -9.99 -10.14 -12.42
C LEU A 131 -10.88 -11.01 -13.30
N GLN A 132 -11.38 -10.50 -14.44
CA GLN A 132 -12.20 -11.25 -15.38
C GLN A 132 -11.41 -12.33 -16.12
N TYR A 133 -10.17 -12.05 -16.54
CA TYR A 133 -9.37 -12.95 -17.38
C TYR A 133 -8.44 -13.88 -16.59
N ALA A 134 -7.86 -13.39 -15.51
CA ALA A 134 -6.84 -14.11 -14.75
C ALA A 134 -7.24 -14.41 -13.29
N GLY A 135 -8.42 -13.94 -12.84
CA GLY A 135 -8.92 -14.16 -11.49
C GLY A 135 -8.09 -13.46 -10.40
N THR A 136 -8.31 -13.89 -9.16
CA THR A 136 -7.62 -13.37 -7.96
C THR A 136 -6.08 -13.45 -8.04
N PRO A 137 -5.47 -14.57 -8.48
CA PRO A 137 -4.02 -14.67 -8.61
C PRO A 137 -3.42 -13.62 -9.55
N GLY A 138 -4.12 -13.28 -10.63
CA GLY A 138 -3.68 -12.26 -11.58
C GLY A 138 -3.65 -10.86 -10.96
N VAL A 139 -4.67 -10.51 -10.17
CA VAL A 139 -4.74 -9.23 -9.45
C VAL A 139 -3.62 -9.12 -8.41
N ILE A 140 -3.38 -10.17 -7.65
CA ILE A 140 -2.31 -10.21 -6.65
C ILE A 140 -0.94 -10.08 -7.33
N SER A 141 -0.70 -10.78 -8.44
CA SER A 141 0.53 -10.67 -9.21
C SER A 141 0.76 -9.23 -9.70
N PHE A 142 -0.28 -8.56 -10.18
CA PHE A 142 -0.21 -7.15 -10.58
C PHE A 142 0.17 -6.23 -9.41
N ILE A 143 -0.42 -6.43 -8.24
CA ILE A 143 -0.11 -5.66 -7.03
C ILE A 143 1.35 -5.91 -6.61
N VAL A 144 1.80 -7.15 -6.59
CA VAL A 144 3.17 -7.54 -6.22
C VAL A 144 4.19 -6.88 -7.16
N VAL A 145 3.99 -6.95 -8.47
CA VAL A 145 4.86 -6.30 -9.45
C VAL A 145 4.91 -4.80 -9.25
N SER A 146 3.75 -4.16 -9.04
CA SER A 146 3.67 -2.72 -8.78
C SER A 146 4.44 -2.33 -7.51
N MET A 147 4.33 -3.10 -6.44
CA MET A 147 5.06 -2.84 -5.19
C MET A 147 6.57 -3.07 -5.32
N LEU A 148 7.00 -4.06 -6.11
CA LEU A 148 8.41 -4.26 -6.43
C LEU A 148 8.96 -3.07 -7.22
N MET A 149 8.21 -2.53 -8.17
CA MET A 149 8.63 -1.32 -8.91
C MET A 149 8.77 -0.10 -7.98
N VAL A 150 7.84 0.10 -7.05
CA VAL A 150 7.94 1.15 -6.03
C VAL A 150 9.17 0.95 -5.16
N MET A 151 9.39 -0.26 -4.66
CA MET A 151 10.54 -0.60 -3.82
C MET A 151 11.87 -0.32 -4.54
N LEU A 152 12.01 -0.73 -5.79
CA LEU A 152 13.20 -0.49 -6.60
C LEU A 152 13.39 0.99 -6.90
N SER A 153 12.33 1.69 -7.31
CA SER A 153 12.39 3.11 -7.64
C SER A 153 12.82 3.95 -6.42
N VAL A 154 12.19 3.77 -5.28
CA VAL A 154 12.52 4.51 -4.05
C VAL A 154 13.85 4.05 -3.48
N GLY A 155 14.13 2.75 -3.51
CA GLY A 155 15.37 2.17 -3.00
C GLY A 155 16.62 2.65 -3.76
N ILE A 156 16.54 2.72 -5.09
CA ILE A 156 17.69 3.06 -5.95
C ILE A 156 17.76 4.57 -6.16
N PHE A 157 16.66 5.20 -6.59
CA PHE A 157 16.65 6.61 -7.02
C PHE A 157 16.24 7.58 -5.91
N GLY A 158 15.61 7.12 -4.83
CA GLY A 158 15.17 8.00 -3.75
C GLY A 158 16.33 8.64 -3.00
N PRO A 159 16.39 10.00 -2.86
CA PRO A 159 17.39 10.65 -2.03
C PRO A 159 17.21 10.30 -0.56
N ARG A 160 18.31 10.30 0.20
CA ARG A 160 18.27 10.17 1.66
C ARG A 160 17.87 11.51 2.28
N THR A 161 16.86 11.50 3.15
CA THR A 161 16.29 12.73 3.73
C THR A 161 16.71 12.96 5.18
N ARG A 162 17.29 11.95 5.84
CA ARG A 162 17.70 12.05 7.23
C ARG A 162 18.92 12.98 7.39
N GLY A 163 18.77 14.03 8.17
CA GLY A 163 19.85 14.96 8.50
C GLY A 163 19.99 16.16 7.57
N ILE A 164 19.13 16.31 6.56
CA ILE A 164 19.09 17.52 5.72
C ILE A 164 18.25 18.57 6.47
N ARG A 165 18.88 19.65 6.95
CA ARG A 165 18.15 20.81 7.45
C ARG A 165 17.46 21.49 6.27
N LEU A 166 16.14 21.62 6.35
CA LEU A 166 15.29 22.26 5.32
C LEU A 166 15.61 23.74 5.09
N GLU A 167 16.50 24.32 5.89
CA GLU A 167 16.90 25.74 5.81
C GLU A 167 18.01 26.01 4.76
N ASN A 168 18.60 24.97 4.17
CA ASN A 168 19.72 25.11 3.23
C ASN A 168 19.38 24.69 1.79
N ILE A 169 18.08 24.66 1.45
CA ILE A 169 17.62 24.35 0.08
C ILE A 169 16.77 25.49 -0.45
#